data_00b330618861f508ac4ebf820511f63d
#
_entry.id   00b330618861f508ac4ebf820511f63d
#
_cell.length_a   1.000
_cell.length_b   1.000
_cell.length_c   1.000
_cell.angle_alpha   90.00
_cell.angle_beta   90.00
_cell.angle_gamma   90.00
#
_symmetry.space_group_name_H-M   'P 1'
#
loop_
_entity.id
_entity.type
_entity.pdbx_description
1 polymer ?
#
loop_
_entity_poly.entity_id
_entity_poly.type
_entity_poly.pdbx_seq_one_letter_code
_entity_poly.pdbx_strand_id
1 'polypeptide(L)'
;MGSTICIDEKNINGDCYTIVSNPETNKIVLMVNTLRASQIVYLIRSNISQEALFAVSCVTRDMAPNYDWVARELFPNAYQVADKFHVVKNIIDQVQSVRIRYRQELLRKQRELEEASRKQPKLQPDPKIQQELKDLKKELSNGDTQLQLLQRSKGLLHKLPNEHTASQKLRARLLFRLFPDIKEAYKFSVALRKWYQRPMRNGTSITPSRHLLECKKKALLEIITNHLSSPCEEVKNIAHFIVKHIGEICNYFLGYKTNASAEALNQNLQRFISINYGTRNSDFFLYRIAVHFS
;
A
#
# COMPACT_ATOMS: atom_id res chain seq x y z
N MET A 1 -12.79 6.06 -25.60
CA MET A 1 -12.08 5.44 -24.48
C MET A 1 -10.64 5.92 -24.50
N GLY A 2 -9.66 5.83 -24.58
CA GLY A 2 -8.27 6.30 -24.68
C GLY A 2 -7.31 5.10 -24.75
N SER A 3 -6.02 5.39 -24.91
CA SER A 3 -5.00 4.34 -24.99
C SER A 3 -4.64 3.77 -23.61
N THR A 4 -4.94 4.50 -22.55
CA THR A 4 -4.65 4.13 -21.16
C THR A 4 -5.93 4.17 -20.32
N ILE A 5 -6.15 3.15 -19.49
CA ILE A 5 -7.28 3.03 -18.57
C ILE A 5 -6.75 2.82 -17.17
N CYS A 6 -7.40 3.46 -16.18
CA CYS A 6 -7.21 3.21 -14.76
C CYS A 6 -8.46 2.52 -14.18
N ILE A 7 -8.27 1.47 -13.40
CA ILE A 7 -9.32 0.81 -12.62
C ILE A 7 -8.98 0.98 -11.14
N ASP A 8 -9.90 1.56 -10.38
CA ASP A 8 -9.72 1.88 -8.96
C ASP A 8 -11.04 1.69 -8.20
N GLU A 9 -10.97 1.66 -6.87
CA GLU A 9 -12.16 1.61 -6.02
C GLU A 9 -12.28 2.85 -5.15
N LYS A 10 -13.51 3.23 -4.85
CA LYS A 10 -13.82 4.36 -3.97
C LYS A 10 -14.96 4.03 -3.02
N ASN A 11 -14.70 4.17 -1.73
CA ASN A 11 -15.77 4.15 -0.74
C ASN A 11 -16.43 5.53 -0.65
N ILE A 12 -17.76 5.56 -0.78
CA ILE A 12 -18.58 6.77 -0.70
C ILE A 12 -19.79 6.45 0.18
N ASN A 13 -19.87 7.11 1.33
CA ASN A 13 -20.95 6.96 2.29
C ASN A 13 -21.21 5.51 2.77
N GLY A 14 -20.19 4.67 2.75
CA GLY A 14 -20.28 3.25 3.13
C GLY A 14 -20.44 2.28 1.96
N ASP A 15 -20.78 2.78 0.77
CA ASP A 15 -20.83 1.96 -0.45
C ASP A 15 -19.50 1.97 -1.20
N CYS A 16 -19.12 0.82 -1.75
CA CYS A 16 -17.90 0.65 -2.55
C CYS A 16 -18.22 0.72 -4.05
N TYR A 17 -17.62 1.68 -4.72
CA TYR A 17 -17.78 1.89 -6.15
C TYR A 17 -16.50 1.47 -6.90
N THR A 18 -16.67 0.77 -8.03
CA THR A 18 -15.62 0.62 -9.02
C THR A 18 -15.65 1.81 -9.96
N ILE A 19 -14.50 2.44 -10.16
CA ILE A 19 -14.29 3.55 -11.06
C ILE A 19 -13.32 3.13 -12.16
N VAL A 20 -13.78 3.21 -13.40
CA VAL A 20 -12.93 3.06 -14.59
C VAL A 20 -12.78 4.45 -15.20
N SER A 21 -11.56 4.91 -15.34
CA SER A 21 -11.25 6.27 -15.81
C SER A 21 -10.20 6.29 -16.90
N ASN A 22 -10.23 7.34 -17.71
CA ASN A 22 -9.19 7.65 -18.67
C ASN A 22 -8.25 8.69 -18.06
N PRO A 23 -7.00 8.34 -17.72
CA PRO A 23 -6.05 9.26 -17.12
C PRO A 23 -5.52 10.35 -18.08
N GLU A 24 -5.70 10.17 -19.39
CA GLU A 24 -5.25 11.13 -20.40
C GLU A 24 -6.23 12.32 -20.50
N THR A 25 -7.52 12.06 -20.29
CA THR A 25 -8.58 13.09 -20.35
C THR A 25 -9.12 13.49 -18.97
N ASN A 26 -8.73 12.77 -17.90
CA ASN A 26 -9.28 12.88 -16.55
C ASN A 26 -10.80 12.67 -16.50
N LYS A 27 -11.34 11.80 -17.35
CA LYS A 27 -12.76 11.50 -17.44
C LYS A 27 -13.08 10.14 -16.86
N ILE A 28 -14.27 10.01 -16.26
CA ILE A 28 -14.82 8.74 -15.83
C ILE A 28 -15.45 8.03 -17.04
N VAL A 29 -15.01 6.81 -17.31
CA VAL A 29 -15.57 5.93 -18.35
C VAL A 29 -16.76 5.13 -17.77
N LEU A 30 -16.61 4.64 -16.55
CA LEU A 30 -17.64 3.90 -15.84
C LEU A 30 -17.50 4.14 -14.33
N MET A 31 -18.62 4.32 -13.65
CA MET A 31 -18.71 4.28 -12.20
C MET A 31 -19.92 3.45 -11.79
N VAL A 32 -19.71 2.40 -10.99
CA VAL A 32 -20.76 1.46 -10.61
C VAL A 32 -20.61 1.06 -9.14
N ASN A 33 -21.75 0.89 -8.47
CA ASN A 33 -21.81 0.40 -7.09
C ASN A 33 -21.72 -1.13 -7.07
N THR A 34 -20.60 -1.66 -7.52
CA THR A 34 -20.30 -3.09 -7.44
C THR A 34 -18.81 -3.33 -7.53
N LEU A 35 -18.32 -4.37 -6.85
CA LEU A 35 -16.98 -4.92 -6.97
C LEU A 35 -16.98 -6.26 -7.72
N ARG A 36 -18.15 -6.72 -8.20
CA ARG A 36 -18.28 -8.00 -8.90
C ARG A 36 -17.74 -7.88 -10.32
N ALA A 37 -16.64 -8.56 -10.59
CA ALA A 37 -15.94 -8.51 -11.86
C ALA A 37 -16.86 -8.84 -13.08
N SER A 38 -17.73 -9.83 -12.95
CA SER A 38 -18.67 -10.20 -14.04
C SER A 38 -19.66 -9.08 -14.38
N GLN A 39 -20.15 -8.33 -13.39
CA GLN A 39 -21.05 -7.21 -13.61
C GLN A 39 -20.31 -6.03 -14.29
N ILE A 40 -19.06 -5.75 -13.83
CA ILE A 40 -18.22 -4.70 -14.43
C ILE A 40 -17.96 -5.01 -15.90
N VAL A 41 -17.57 -6.25 -16.22
CA VAL A 41 -17.34 -6.71 -17.60
C VAL A 41 -18.59 -6.61 -18.44
N TYR A 42 -19.72 -7.07 -17.93
CA TYR A 42 -21.02 -6.98 -18.62
C TYR A 42 -21.35 -5.54 -18.98
N LEU A 43 -21.31 -4.64 -18.02
CA LEU A 43 -21.65 -3.22 -18.20
C LEU A 43 -20.71 -2.53 -19.22
N ILE A 44 -19.42 -2.81 -19.17
CA ILE A 44 -18.47 -2.23 -20.13
C ILE A 44 -18.71 -2.76 -21.54
N ARG A 45 -18.89 -4.08 -21.70
CA ARG A 45 -19.16 -4.71 -23.03
C ARG A 45 -20.50 -4.27 -23.62
N SER A 46 -21.50 -3.97 -22.80
CA SER A 46 -22.81 -3.53 -23.26
C SER A 46 -22.82 -2.08 -23.77
N ASN A 47 -21.82 -1.25 -23.36
CA ASN A 47 -21.84 0.17 -23.65
C ASN A 47 -20.64 0.66 -24.46
N ILE A 48 -19.62 -0.18 -24.65
CA ILE A 48 -18.37 0.19 -25.31
C ILE A 48 -18.07 -0.82 -26.43
N SER A 49 -17.73 -0.33 -27.61
CA SER A 49 -17.45 -1.18 -28.76
C SER A 49 -16.19 -2.03 -28.55
N GLN A 50 -16.13 -3.20 -29.16
CA GLN A 50 -15.01 -4.10 -29.06
C GLN A 50 -13.71 -3.47 -29.60
N GLU A 51 -13.82 -2.69 -30.69
CA GLU A 51 -12.68 -1.96 -31.28
C GLU A 51 -12.09 -0.98 -30.26
N ALA A 52 -12.94 -0.26 -29.51
CA ALA A 52 -12.49 0.68 -28.49
C ALA A 52 -11.82 -0.02 -27.28
N LEU A 53 -12.27 -1.23 -26.93
CA LEU A 53 -11.63 -2.05 -25.90
C LEU A 53 -10.27 -2.58 -26.38
N PHE A 54 -10.17 -3.03 -27.62
CA PHE A 54 -8.92 -3.56 -28.19
C PHE A 54 -7.88 -2.48 -28.50
N ALA A 55 -8.31 -1.22 -28.62
CA ALA A 55 -7.42 -0.08 -28.80
C ALA A 55 -6.70 0.33 -27.49
N VAL A 56 -7.15 -0.17 -26.32
CA VAL A 56 -6.47 0.08 -25.05
C VAL A 56 -5.14 -0.66 -25.02
N SER A 57 -4.06 0.06 -24.81
CA SER A 57 -2.69 -0.47 -24.79
C SER A 57 -2.10 -0.62 -23.40
N CYS A 58 -2.68 0.08 -22.40
CA CYS A 58 -2.20 0.08 -21.02
C CYS A 58 -3.38 0.12 -20.04
N VAL A 59 -3.35 -0.76 -19.04
CA VAL A 59 -4.29 -0.72 -17.90
C VAL A 59 -3.49 -0.59 -16.61
N THR A 60 -3.74 0.47 -15.85
CA THR A 60 -3.24 0.62 -14.48
C THR A 60 -4.34 0.24 -13.49
N ARG A 61 -4.01 -0.55 -12.48
CA ARG A 61 -4.99 -1.04 -11.51
C ARG A 61 -4.38 -1.36 -10.16
N ASP A 62 -5.25 -1.47 -9.15
CA ASP A 62 -4.91 -2.18 -7.92
C ASP A 62 -4.72 -3.69 -8.21
N MET A 63 -3.99 -4.36 -7.36
CA MET A 63 -3.67 -5.79 -7.50
C MET A 63 -4.75 -6.71 -6.92
N ALA A 64 -5.96 -6.22 -6.74
CA ALA A 64 -7.09 -7.04 -6.33
C ALA A 64 -7.43 -8.07 -7.44
N PRO A 65 -7.70 -9.36 -7.10
CA PRO A 65 -7.93 -10.41 -8.09
C PRO A 65 -9.12 -10.15 -9.03
N ASN A 66 -10.17 -9.48 -8.55
CA ASN A 66 -11.32 -9.08 -9.34
C ASN A 66 -10.92 -8.12 -10.49
N TYR A 67 -10.05 -7.15 -10.22
CA TYR A 67 -9.58 -6.20 -11.24
C TYR A 67 -8.56 -6.83 -12.19
N ASP A 68 -7.79 -7.81 -11.75
CA ASP A 68 -6.94 -8.60 -12.64
C ASP A 68 -7.79 -9.30 -13.70
N TRP A 69 -8.86 -9.96 -13.28
CA TRP A 69 -9.77 -10.64 -14.19
C TRP A 69 -10.47 -9.66 -15.15
N VAL A 70 -11.01 -8.55 -14.63
CA VAL A 70 -11.64 -7.48 -15.45
C VAL A 70 -10.68 -6.96 -16.51
N ALA A 71 -9.44 -6.66 -16.14
CA ALA A 71 -8.47 -6.10 -17.05
C ALA A 71 -8.06 -7.08 -18.15
N ARG A 72 -7.86 -8.38 -17.83
CA ARG A 72 -7.54 -9.42 -18.82
C ARG A 72 -8.69 -9.68 -19.77
N GLU A 73 -9.91 -9.68 -19.25
CA GLU A 73 -11.11 -10.00 -20.02
C GLU A 73 -11.53 -8.88 -20.98
N LEU A 74 -11.36 -7.62 -20.56
CA LEU A 74 -11.78 -6.48 -21.36
C LEU A 74 -10.69 -5.94 -22.30
N PHE A 75 -9.42 -6.02 -21.88
CA PHE A 75 -8.30 -5.34 -22.56
C PHE A 75 -7.18 -6.33 -22.89
N PRO A 76 -7.45 -7.32 -23.77
CA PRO A 76 -6.50 -8.41 -24.05
C PRO A 76 -5.18 -7.94 -24.68
N ASN A 77 -5.19 -6.78 -25.37
CA ASN A 77 -4.01 -6.20 -26.01
C ASN A 77 -3.22 -5.29 -25.05
N ALA A 78 -3.76 -4.98 -23.87
CA ALA A 78 -3.14 -4.04 -22.94
C ALA A 78 -2.11 -4.71 -22.02
N TYR A 79 -0.95 -4.10 -21.88
CA TYR A 79 -0.07 -4.47 -20.78
C TYR A 79 -0.62 -3.90 -19.46
N GLN A 80 -0.55 -4.70 -18.41
CA GLN A 80 -1.07 -4.32 -17.10
C GLN A 80 0.04 -3.74 -16.25
N VAL A 81 -0.25 -2.67 -15.53
CA VAL A 81 0.65 -2.01 -14.60
C VAL A 81 0.03 -2.02 -13.20
N ALA A 82 0.75 -2.62 -12.26
CA ALA A 82 0.37 -2.52 -10.85
C ALA A 82 0.55 -1.06 -10.38
N ASP A 83 -0.48 -0.52 -9.74
CA ASP A 83 -0.37 0.84 -9.23
C ASP A 83 0.71 0.94 -8.15
N LYS A 84 1.70 1.80 -8.42
CA LYS A 84 2.85 2.03 -7.53
C LYS A 84 2.44 2.42 -6.12
N PHE A 85 1.38 3.23 -5.98
CA PHE A 85 0.93 3.69 -4.65
C PHE A 85 0.43 2.50 -3.82
N HIS A 86 -0.39 1.63 -4.41
CA HIS A 86 -0.92 0.44 -3.74
C HIS A 86 0.18 -0.58 -3.41
N VAL A 87 1.16 -0.77 -4.32
CA VAL A 87 2.34 -1.61 -4.02
C VAL A 87 3.11 -1.07 -2.83
N VAL A 88 3.47 0.21 -2.85
CA VAL A 88 4.25 0.85 -1.77
C VAL A 88 3.47 0.87 -0.45
N LYS A 89 2.17 1.15 -0.50
CA LYS A 89 1.29 1.11 0.67
C LYS A 89 1.28 -0.28 1.30
N ASN A 90 1.06 -1.34 0.50
CA ASN A 90 1.06 -2.72 0.98
C ASN A 90 2.37 -3.06 1.72
N ILE A 91 3.51 -2.68 1.14
CA ILE A 91 4.83 -2.90 1.75
C ILE A 91 4.95 -2.16 3.10
N ILE A 92 4.53 -0.91 3.17
CA ILE A 92 4.57 -0.11 4.41
C ILE A 92 3.62 -0.71 5.45
N ASP A 93 2.44 -1.16 5.05
CA ASP A 93 1.47 -1.79 5.95
C ASP A 93 2.02 -3.07 6.57
N GLN A 94 2.80 -3.87 5.82
CA GLN A 94 3.50 -5.03 6.38
C GLN A 94 4.59 -4.63 7.40
N VAL A 95 5.34 -3.55 7.15
CA VAL A 95 6.28 -3.00 8.16
C VAL A 95 5.54 -2.60 9.43
N GLN A 96 4.36 -1.99 9.30
CA GLN A 96 3.52 -1.64 10.44
C GLN A 96 2.97 -2.88 11.15
N SER A 97 2.67 -3.95 10.43
CA SER A 97 2.21 -5.23 11.00
C SER A 97 3.26 -5.83 11.93
N VAL A 98 4.55 -5.85 11.52
CA VAL A 98 5.65 -6.28 12.39
C VAL A 98 5.69 -5.44 13.67
N ARG A 99 5.61 -4.11 13.55
CA ARG A 99 5.59 -3.19 14.71
C ARG A 99 4.39 -3.45 15.62
N ILE A 100 3.21 -3.70 15.05
CA ILE A 100 1.98 -3.96 15.81
C ILE A 100 2.09 -5.30 16.52
N ARG A 101 2.63 -6.35 15.89
CA ARG A 101 2.88 -7.67 16.48
C ARG A 101 3.71 -7.54 17.77
N TYR A 102 4.88 -6.92 17.70
CA TYR A 102 5.72 -6.70 18.88
C TYR A 102 5.02 -5.88 19.97
N ARG A 103 4.25 -4.85 19.58
CA ARG A 103 3.49 -4.06 20.54
C ARG A 103 2.42 -4.91 21.25
N GLN A 104 1.72 -5.76 20.53
CA GLN A 104 0.71 -6.65 21.11
C GLN A 104 1.33 -7.71 22.03
N GLU A 105 2.47 -8.27 21.65
CA GLU A 105 3.23 -9.22 22.46
C GLU A 105 3.64 -8.60 23.82
N LEU A 106 4.20 -7.38 23.78
CA LEU A 106 4.57 -6.68 25.02
C LEU A 106 3.36 -6.32 25.88
N LEU A 107 2.25 -5.89 25.29
CA LEU A 107 1.01 -5.60 26.01
C LEU A 107 0.42 -6.88 26.66
N ARG A 108 0.47 -8.00 25.95
CA ARG A 108 0.03 -9.30 26.49
C ARG A 108 0.90 -9.69 27.66
N LYS A 109 2.23 -9.66 27.49
CA LYS A 109 3.19 -9.97 28.58
C LYS A 109 2.96 -9.07 29.80
N GLN A 110 2.76 -7.78 29.60
CA GLN A 110 2.49 -6.86 30.70
C GLN A 110 1.22 -7.23 31.47
N ARG A 111 0.11 -7.55 30.77
CA ARG A 111 -1.16 -7.96 31.39
C ARG A 111 -1.00 -9.27 32.19
N GLU A 112 -0.35 -10.26 31.61
CA GLU A 112 -0.08 -11.54 32.26
C GLU A 112 0.70 -11.35 33.56
N LEU A 113 1.74 -10.52 33.57
CA LEU A 113 2.54 -10.21 34.76
C LEU A 113 1.75 -9.41 35.80
N GLU A 114 0.95 -8.45 35.38
CA GLU A 114 0.09 -7.66 36.30
C GLU A 114 -0.98 -8.53 36.94
N GLU A 115 -1.60 -9.46 36.20
CA GLU A 115 -2.56 -10.42 36.71
C GLU A 115 -1.90 -11.42 37.72
N ALA A 116 -0.72 -11.93 37.36
CA ALA A 116 0.05 -12.78 38.22
C ALA A 116 0.43 -12.06 39.52
N SER A 117 0.87 -10.80 39.43
CA SER A 117 1.19 -9.98 40.61
C SER A 117 -0.02 -9.71 41.51
N ARG A 118 -1.23 -9.51 40.92
CA ARG A 118 -2.46 -9.31 41.72
C ARG A 118 -2.93 -10.56 42.48
N LYS A 119 -2.63 -11.75 41.98
CA LYS A 119 -2.99 -13.03 42.58
C LYS A 119 -2.06 -13.44 43.74
N GLN A 120 -0.94 -12.73 43.93
CA GLN A 120 0.04 -13.02 44.97
C GLN A 120 -0.38 -12.44 46.32
N PRO A 121 0.02 -13.10 47.46
CA PRO A 121 -0.11 -12.52 48.78
C PRO A 121 0.66 -11.19 48.84
N LYS A 122 0.01 -10.15 49.40
CA LYS A 122 0.63 -8.82 49.54
C LYS A 122 1.94 -8.83 50.35
N LEU A 123 2.11 -9.80 51.25
CA LEU A 123 3.25 -9.93 52.12
C LEU A 123 4.48 -10.62 51.49
N GLN A 124 4.31 -11.37 50.40
CA GLN A 124 5.41 -12.08 49.71
C GLN A 124 5.25 -12.00 48.18
N PRO A 125 5.51 -10.84 47.58
CA PRO A 125 5.48 -10.73 46.14
C PRO A 125 6.66 -11.48 45.50
N ASP A 126 6.41 -12.20 44.38
CA ASP A 126 7.45 -12.91 43.66
C ASP A 126 8.46 -11.89 43.06
N PRO A 127 9.76 -11.96 43.48
CA PRO A 127 10.77 -11.03 43.02
C PRO A 127 10.96 -11.02 41.48
N LYS A 128 10.76 -12.19 40.84
CA LYS A 128 10.89 -12.33 39.37
C LYS A 128 9.81 -11.52 38.65
N ILE A 129 8.55 -11.66 39.05
CA ILE A 129 7.43 -10.92 38.47
C ILE A 129 7.62 -9.41 38.67
N GLN A 130 8.04 -9.00 39.86
CA GLN A 130 8.32 -7.59 40.14
C GLN A 130 9.48 -7.04 39.30
N GLN A 131 10.53 -7.82 39.10
CA GLN A 131 11.66 -7.44 38.27
C GLN A 131 11.26 -7.32 36.79
N GLU A 132 10.52 -8.28 36.25
CA GLU A 132 10.04 -8.23 34.87
C GLU A 132 9.11 -7.05 34.61
N LEU A 133 8.21 -6.70 35.56
CA LEU A 133 7.37 -5.52 35.49
C LEU A 133 8.19 -4.21 35.47
N LYS A 134 9.26 -4.15 36.31
CA LYS A 134 10.19 -3.01 36.29
C LYS A 134 10.93 -2.91 34.96
N ASP A 135 11.39 -4.03 34.42
CA ASP A 135 12.12 -4.06 33.15
C ASP A 135 11.24 -3.61 31.96
N LEU A 136 9.95 -4.00 31.95
CA LEU A 136 8.99 -3.51 30.94
C LEU A 136 8.72 -2.00 31.03
N LYS A 137 8.76 -1.44 32.25
CA LYS A 137 8.57 0.01 32.50
C LYS A 137 9.85 0.82 32.43
N LYS A 138 11.01 0.15 32.27
CA LYS A 138 12.31 0.82 32.19
C LYS A 138 12.39 1.76 30.98
N GLU A 139 12.80 2.98 31.23
CA GLU A 139 13.04 3.96 30.20
C GLU A 139 14.36 3.68 29.46
N LEU A 140 14.31 3.90 28.16
CA LEU A 140 15.44 3.85 27.25
C LEU A 140 16.16 5.23 27.26
N SER A 141 17.31 5.31 26.60
CA SER A 141 18.14 6.54 26.55
C SER A 141 17.44 7.76 25.94
N ASN A 142 16.27 7.58 25.31
CA ASN A 142 15.44 8.68 24.77
C ASN A 142 14.21 8.99 25.63
N GLY A 143 14.10 8.42 26.85
CA GLY A 143 12.96 8.59 27.76
C GLY A 143 11.70 7.81 27.37
N ASP A 144 11.72 6.99 26.32
CA ASP A 144 10.59 6.10 25.99
C ASP A 144 10.76 4.75 26.67
N THR A 145 9.66 4.13 27.12
CA THR A 145 9.62 2.70 27.37
C THR A 145 9.57 1.94 26.03
N GLN A 146 9.77 0.61 26.03
CA GLN A 146 9.67 -0.19 24.80
C GLN A 146 8.30 -0.07 24.13
N LEU A 147 7.22 -0.05 24.89
CA LEU A 147 5.85 0.16 24.38
C LEU A 147 5.67 1.55 23.76
N GLN A 148 6.17 2.60 24.42
CA GLN A 148 6.12 3.96 23.90
C GLN A 148 6.98 4.11 22.65
N LEU A 149 8.16 3.46 22.61
CA LEU A 149 9.02 3.43 21.44
C LEU A 149 8.29 2.85 20.22
N LEU A 150 7.65 1.68 20.36
CA LEU A 150 6.84 1.04 19.31
C LEU A 150 5.66 1.93 18.89
N GLN A 151 4.95 2.54 19.83
CA GLN A 151 3.81 3.41 19.55
C GLN A 151 4.22 4.66 18.76
N ARG A 152 5.25 5.36 19.22
CA ARG A 152 5.76 6.62 18.64
C ARG A 152 6.54 6.42 17.36
N SER A 153 6.88 5.17 17.01
CA SER A 153 7.63 4.84 15.78
C SER A 153 6.75 4.68 14.54
N LYS A 154 5.40 4.73 14.64
CA LYS A 154 4.51 4.61 13.50
C LYS A 154 4.91 5.55 12.36
N GLY A 155 4.98 6.85 12.62
CA GLY A 155 5.24 7.87 11.60
C GLY A 155 6.64 7.80 11.00
N LEU A 156 7.67 7.44 11.78
CA LEU A 156 9.03 7.33 11.24
C LEU A 156 9.20 6.18 10.26
N LEU A 157 8.45 5.08 10.44
CA LEU A 157 8.51 3.92 9.54
C LEU A 157 7.84 4.17 8.17
N HIS A 158 7.00 5.19 8.05
CA HIS A 158 6.46 5.67 6.77
C HIS A 158 7.48 6.51 5.97
N LYS A 159 8.46 7.12 6.64
CA LYS A 159 9.43 8.01 6.03
C LYS A 159 10.65 7.27 5.49
N LEU A 160 11.35 7.86 4.53
CA LEU A 160 12.68 7.42 4.15
C LEU A 160 13.72 7.90 5.20
N PRO A 161 14.88 7.23 5.30
CA PRO A 161 15.89 7.58 6.31
C PRO A 161 16.41 9.02 6.26
N ASN A 162 16.46 9.61 5.05
CA ASN A 162 16.87 11.01 4.84
C ASN A 162 15.82 12.03 5.28
N GLU A 163 14.56 11.62 5.42
CA GLU A 163 13.44 12.46 5.87
C GLU A 163 13.29 12.48 7.40
N HIS A 164 14.09 11.69 8.12
CA HIS A 164 14.03 11.61 9.57
C HIS A 164 14.65 12.86 10.23
N THR A 165 13.93 13.45 11.18
CA THR A 165 14.48 14.45 12.10
C THR A 165 15.55 13.83 13.01
N ALA A 166 16.35 14.65 13.71
CA ALA A 166 17.36 14.16 14.65
C ALA A 166 16.75 13.25 15.73
N SER A 167 15.61 13.63 16.31
CA SER A 167 14.86 12.82 17.28
C SER A 167 14.37 11.50 16.69
N GLN A 168 13.86 11.50 15.43
CA GLN A 168 13.44 10.29 14.74
C GLN A 168 14.62 9.36 14.43
N LYS A 169 15.79 9.88 14.08
CA LYS A 169 17.02 9.09 13.89
C LYS A 169 17.45 8.36 15.16
N LEU A 170 17.40 9.06 16.32
CA LEU A 170 17.70 8.43 17.60
C LEU A 170 16.70 7.31 17.92
N ARG A 171 15.40 7.59 17.76
CA ARG A 171 14.33 6.61 17.98
C ARG A 171 14.47 5.41 17.05
N ALA A 172 14.79 5.61 15.77
CA ALA A 172 15.02 4.54 14.80
C ALA A 172 16.20 3.64 15.20
N ARG A 173 17.31 4.21 15.71
CA ARG A 173 18.46 3.42 16.20
C ARG A 173 18.07 2.50 17.35
N LEU A 174 17.32 3.01 18.31
CA LEU A 174 16.84 2.22 19.45
C LEU A 174 15.86 1.14 19.01
N LEU A 175 14.88 1.50 18.16
CA LEU A 175 13.89 0.59 17.61
C LEU A 175 14.56 -0.59 16.88
N PHE A 176 15.48 -0.29 15.98
CA PHE A 176 16.17 -1.30 15.14
C PHE A 176 17.19 -2.16 15.92
N ARG A 177 17.65 -1.68 17.08
CA ARG A 177 18.48 -2.48 17.98
C ARG A 177 17.67 -3.48 18.78
N LEU A 178 16.49 -3.06 19.25
CA LEU A 178 15.62 -3.88 20.08
C LEU A 178 14.73 -4.84 19.27
N PHE A 179 14.37 -4.47 18.04
CA PHE A 179 13.46 -5.21 17.18
C PHE A 179 14.07 -5.42 15.79
N PRO A 180 14.91 -6.46 15.62
CA PRO A 180 15.60 -6.73 14.35
C PRO A 180 14.67 -6.96 13.16
N ASP A 181 13.53 -7.63 13.36
CA ASP A 181 12.52 -7.86 12.30
C ASP A 181 11.97 -6.54 11.75
N ILE A 182 11.71 -5.54 12.62
CA ILE A 182 11.27 -4.21 12.17
C ILE A 182 12.36 -3.55 11.31
N LYS A 183 13.64 -3.72 11.70
CA LYS A 183 14.78 -3.22 10.92
C LYS A 183 14.85 -3.86 9.55
N GLU A 184 14.68 -5.19 9.47
CA GLU A 184 14.70 -5.93 8.21
C GLU A 184 13.55 -5.49 7.30
N ALA A 185 12.31 -5.53 7.80
CA ALA A 185 11.12 -5.10 7.05
C ALA A 185 11.24 -3.64 6.56
N TYR A 186 11.75 -2.75 7.41
CA TYR A 186 11.96 -1.35 7.03
C TYR A 186 13.02 -1.20 5.95
N LYS A 187 14.18 -1.89 6.07
CA LYS A 187 15.23 -1.86 5.04
C LYS A 187 14.71 -2.37 3.70
N PHE A 188 13.95 -3.46 3.70
CA PHE A 188 13.32 -3.99 2.50
C PHE A 188 12.35 -2.97 1.88
N SER A 189 11.47 -2.37 2.69
CA SER A 189 10.59 -1.27 2.25
C SER A 189 11.36 -0.10 1.62
N VAL A 190 12.48 0.31 2.23
CA VAL A 190 13.32 1.40 1.70
C VAL A 190 13.96 0.99 0.38
N ALA A 191 14.46 -0.24 0.25
CA ALA A 191 15.06 -0.75 -0.99
C ALA A 191 14.05 -0.73 -2.14
N LEU A 192 12.83 -1.21 -1.90
CA LEU A 192 11.75 -1.22 -2.90
C LEU A 192 11.30 0.19 -3.30
N ARG A 193 11.15 1.11 -2.35
CA ARG A 193 10.82 2.51 -2.66
C ARG A 193 11.91 3.20 -3.48
N LYS A 194 13.18 2.92 -3.20
CA LYS A 194 14.31 3.41 -4.01
C LYS A 194 14.33 2.77 -5.40
N TRP A 195 14.00 1.49 -5.51
CA TRP A 195 13.91 0.80 -6.79
C TRP A 195 12.86 1.43 -7.72
N TYR A 196 11.75 1.91 -7.18
CA TYR A 196 10.71 2.63 -7.93
C TYR A 196 11.10 4.04 -8.36
N GLN A 197 12.24 4.58 -7.90
CA GLN A 197 12.70 5.88 -8.36
C GLN A 197 13.06 5.83 -9.84
N ARG A 198 12.64 6.87 -10.56
CA ARG A 198 13.02 7.03 -11.98
C ARG A 198 14.53 7.14 -12.06
N PRO A 199 15.18 6.32 -12.89
CA PRO A 199 16.63 6.44 -13.07
C PRO A 199 16.92 7.75 -13.78
N MET A 200 17.97 8.42 -13.32
CA MET A 200 18.43 9.71 -13.86
C MET A 200 19.81 9.53 -14.44
N ARG A 201 20.09 10.18 -15.56
CA ARG A 201 21.43 10.30 -16.14
C ARG A 201 21.70 11.78 -16.43
N ASN A 202 22.74 12.35 -15.82
CA ASN A 202 23.09 13.78 -15.93
C ASN A 202 21.90 14.72 -15.64
N GLY A 203 21.11 14.41 -14.59
CA GLY A 203 19.95 15.22 -14.23
C GLY A 203 18.69 14.99 -15.08
N THR A 204 18.77 14.18 -16.15
CA THR A 204 17.62 13.88 -17.03
C THR A 204 17.07 12.48 -16.74
N SER A 205 15.74 12.35 -16.72
CA SER A 205 15.08 11.06 -16.59
C SER A 205 15.37 10.17 -17.80
N ILE A 206 15.75 8.92 -17.53
CA ILE A 206 15.98 7.93 -18.61
C ILE A 206 14.64 7.57 -19.24
N THR A 207 14.58 7.60 -20.57
CA THR A 207 13.39 7.22 -21.33
C THR A 207 12.99 5.76 -21.06
N PRO A 208 11.69 5.49 -20.88
CA PRO A 208 11.19 4.13 -20.74
C PRO A 208 11.61 3.25 -21.91
N SER A 209 12.06 2.04 -21.64
CA SER A 209 12.48 1.07 -22.65
C SER A 209 12.38 -0.36 -22.13
N ARG A 210 12.31 -1.34 -23.05
CA ARG A 210 12.37 -2.76 -22.69
C ARG A 210 13.69 -3.13 -21.99
N HIS A 211 14.79 -2.54 -22.43
CA HIS A 211 16.08 -2.75 -21.77
C HIS A 211 16.06 -2.25 -20.31
N LEU A 212 15.55 -1.07 -20.07
CA LEU A 212 15.38 -0.55 -18.72
C LEU A 212 14.48 -1.46 -17.85
N LEU A 213 13.39 -1.97 -18.42
CA LEU A 213 12.51 -2.92 -17.73
C LEU A 213 13.26 -4.17 -17.29
N GLU A 214 14.05 -4.80 -18.20
CA GLU A 214 14.83 -6.00 -17.86
C GLU A 214 15.89 -5.74 -16.79
N CYS A 215 16.61 -4.61 -16.87
CA CYS A 215 17.55 -4.20 -15.83
C CYS A 215 16.85 -4.02 -14.46
N LYS A 216 15.67 -3.37 -14.46
CA LYS A 216 14.89 -3.15 -13.24
C LYS A 216 14.33 -4.46 -12.70
N LYS A 217 13.89 -5.37 -13.56
CA LYS A 217 13.38 -6.69 -13.17
C LYS A 217 14.50 -7.52 -12.49
N LYS A 218 15.69 -7.52 -13.07
CA LYS A 218 16.87 -8.18 -12.47
C LYS A 218 17.19 -7.61 -11.09
N ALA A 219 17.28 -6.28 -10.98
CA ALA A 219 17.54 -5.61 -9.70
C ALA A 219 16.43 -5.87 -8.66
N LEU A 220 15.16 -5.98 -9.07
CA LEU A 220 14.07 -6.33 -8.18
C LEU A 220 14.20 -7.77 -7.68
N LEU A 221 14.51 -8.71 -8.56
CA LEU A 221 14.76 -10.11 -8.17
C LEU A 221 15.91 -10.24 -7.17
N GLU A 222 17.01 -9.51 -7.36
CA GLU A 222 18.13 -9.49 -6.40
C GLU A 222 17.68 -8.98 -5.01
N ILE A 223 16.87 -7.92 -4.96
CA ILE A 223 16.29 -7.40 -3.70
C ILE A 223 15.43 -8.46 -3.04
N ILE A 224 14.57 -9.16 -3.79
CA ILE A 224 13.58 -10.10 -3.26
C ILE A 224 14.22 -11.40 -2.77
N THR A 225 15.18 -11.94 -3.53
CA THR A 225 15.79 -13.26 -3.27
C THR A 225 16.33 -13.35 -1.85
N ASN A 226 16.92 -12.26 -1.34
CA ASN A 226 17.47 -12.18 0.02
C ASN A 226 16.40 -12.24 1.13
N HIS A 227 15.11 -12.11 0.77
CA HIS A 227 14.00 -12.02 1.73
C HIS A 227 12.97 -13.14 1.60
N LEU A 228 13.07 -14.00 0.57
CA LEU A 228 12.16 -15.13 0.38
C LEU A 228 12.23 -16.17 1.50
N SER A 229 13.39 -16.31 2.13
CA SER A 229 13.64 -17.20 3.27
C SER A 229 13.74 -16.47 4.60
N SER A 230 13.27 -15.23 4.68
CA SER A 230 13.29 -14.45 5.93
C SER A 230 12.54 -15.20 7.05
N PRO A 231 13.06 -15.23 8.27
CA PRO A 231 12.34 -15.76 9.43
C PRO A 231 11.14 -14.88 9.84
N CYS A 232 11.12 -13.62 9.40
CA CYS A 232 10.01 -12.70 9.62
C CYS A 232 8.91 -12.95 8.57
N GLU A 233 7.76 -13.49 9.00
CA GLU A 233 6.66 -13.85 8.10
C GLU A 233 6.14 -12.67 7.29
N GLU A 234 6.06 -11.48 7.87
CA GLU A 234 5.62 -10.29 7.17
C GLU A 234 6.58 -9.92 6.02
N VAL A 235 7.90 -10.07 6.22
CA VAL A 235 8.91 -9.84 5.19
C VAL A 235 8.79 -10.87 4.08
N LYS A 236 8.64 -12.13 4.44
CA LYS A 236 8.44 -13.23 3.50
C LYS A 236 7.17 -13.04 2.66
N ASN A 237 6.08 -12.62 3.29
CA ASN A 237 4.81 -12.33 2.60
C ASN A 237 4.95 -11.19 1.58
N ILE A 238 5.68 -10.11 1.90
CA ILE A 238 5.99 -9.05 0.93
C ILE A 238 6.77 -9.62 -0.26
N ALA A 239 7.81 -10.42 0.01
CA ALA A 239 8.64 -10.99 -1.06
C ALA A 239 7.81 -11.87 -2.00
N HIS A 240 6.98 -12.77 -1.48
CA HIS A 240 6.08 -13.62 -2.28
C HIS A 240 5.04 -12.81 -3.06
N PHE A 241 4.46 -11.78 -2.42
CA PHE A 241 3.53 -10.88 -3.09
C PHE A 241 4.17 -10.20 -4.30
N ILE A 242 5.40 -9.69 -4.16
CA ILE A 242 6.11 -9.04 -5.27
C ILE A 242 6.47 -10.04 -6.36
N VAL A 243 6.91 -11.26 -6.01
CA VAL A 243 7.19 -12.33 -6.99
C VAL A 243 5.95 -12.64 -7.82
N LYS A 244 4.79 -12.79 -7.16
CA LYS A 244 3.51 -13.07 -7.82
C LYS A 244 3.14 -12.01 -8.85
N HIS A 245 3.43 -10.73 -8.58
CA HIS A 245 3.04 -9.59 -9.41
C HIS A 245 4.22 -8.92 -10.14
N ILE A 246 5.36 -9.61 -10.25
CA ILE A 246 6.62 -9.01 -10.73
C ILE A 246 6.50 -8.40 -12.13
N GLY A 247 5.75 -9.04 -13.03
CA GLY A 247 5.53 -8.52 -14.39
C GLY A 247 4.81 -7.18 -14.37
N GLU A 248 3.69 -7.11 -13.67
CA GLU A 248 2.85 -5.92 -13.57
C GLU A 248 3.55 -4.77 -12.84
N ILE A 249 4.33 -5.11 -11.79
CA ILE A 249 5.15 -4.16 -11.05
C ILE A 249 6.26 -3.57 -11.92
N CYS A 250 6.95 -4.41 -12.70
CA CYS A 250 8.02 -3.98 -13.60
C CYS A 250 7.51 -3.19 -14.80
N ASN A 251 6.30 -3.46 -15.28
CA ASN A 251 5.67 -2.73 -16.40
C ASN A 251 5.54 -1.23 -16.15
N TYR A 252 5.62 -0.77 -14.88
CA TYR A 252 5.76 0.64 -14.55
C TYR A 252 6.87 1.33 -15.36
N PHE A 253 7.98 0.64 -15.65
CA PHE A 253 9.12 1.20 -16.39
C PHE A 253 8.95 1.22 -17.92
N LEU A 254 7.84 0.71 -18.47
CA LEU A 254 7.50 0.85 -19.88
C LEU A 254 6.97 2.24 -20.25
N GLY A 255 6.39 2.98 -19.29
CA GLY A 255 5.82 4.30 -19.57
C GLY A 255 5.68 5.18 -18.33
N TYR A 256 6.16 4.74 -17.17
CA TYR A 256 5.96 5.40 -15.87
C TYR A 256 4.49 5.70 -15.57
N LYS A 257 3.58 4.89 -16.10
CA LYS A 257 2.15 5.05 -15.87
C LYS A 257 1.83 4.77 -14.41
N THR A 258 1.02 5.61 -13.81
CA THR A 258 0.54 5.52 -12.42
C THR A 258 -0.91 5.92 -12.36
N ASN A 259 -1.57 5.60 -11.25
CA ASN A 259 -2.92 6.08 -10.97
C ASN A 259 -2.96 7.54 -10.46
N ALA A 260 -1.88 8.34 -10.60
CA ALA A 260 -1.85 9.71 -10.10
C ALA A 260 -2.99 10.57 -10.65
N SER A 261 -3.35 10.40 -11.94
CA SER A 261 -4.52 11.06 -12.53
C SER A 261 -5.83 10.54 -11.93
N ALA A 262 -5.93 9.22 -11.68
CA ALA A 262 -7.10 8.63 -11.01
C ALA A 262 -7.20 9.11 -9.55
N GLU A 263 -6.08 9.25 -8.84
CA GLU A 263 -6.07 9.85 -7.50
C GLU A 263 -6.54 11.30 -7.52
N ALA A 264 -6.09 12.13 -8.47
CA ALA A 264 -6.54 13.49 -8.64
C ALA A 264 -8.05 13.55 -8.97
N LEU A 265 -8.53 12.66 -9.86
CA LEU A 265 -9.94 12.50 -10.18
C LEU A 265 -10.74 12.08 -8.93
N ASN A 266 -10.24 11.13 -8.15
CA ASN A 266 -10.85 10.69 -6.89
C ASN A 266 -10.90 11.81 -5.84
N GLN A 267 -9.91 12.71 -5.79
CA GLN A 267 -9.94 13.89 -4.93
C GLN A 267 -10.99 14.90 -5.39
N ASN A 268 -11.10 15.15 -6.70
CA ASN A 268 -12.12 16.03 -7.26
C ASN A 268 -13.53 15.46 -7.03
N LEU A 269 -13.69 14.16 -7.21
CA LEU A 269 -14.93 13.44 -6.89
C LEU A 269 -15.28 13.59 -5.40
N GLN A 270 -14.31 13.46 -4.50
CA GLN A 270 -14.53 13.65 -3.06
C GLN A 270 -14.95 15.09 -2.73
N ARG A 271 -14.34 16.08 -3.38
CA ARG A 271 -14.76 17.49 -3.23
C ARG A 271 -16.20 17.69 -3.75
N PHE A 272 -16.51 17.15 -4.92
CA PHE A 272 -17.85 17.20 -5.49
C PHE A 272 -18.90 16.58 -4.52
N ILE A 273 -18.59 15.42 -3.94
CA ILE A 273 -19.43 14.75 -2.94
C ILE A 273 -19.62 15.63 -1.71
N SER A 274 -18.54 16.21 -1.17
CA SER A 274 -18.60 17.03 0.03
C SER A 274 -19.39 18.33 -0.14
N ILE A 275 -19.45 18.88 -1.36
CA ILE A 275 -20.25 20.08 -1.67
C ILE A 275 -21.73 19.71 -1.88
N ASN A 276 -22.01 18.49 -2.33
CA ASN A 276 -23.36 18.03 -2.67
C ASN A 276 -24.01 17.26 -1.51
N TYR A 277 -23.98 17.80 -0.30
CA TYR A 277 -24.62 17.22 0.87
C TYR A 277 -26.12 16.99 0.62
N GLY A 278 -26.60 15.78 0.95
CA GLY A 278 -28.04 15.48 0.99
C GLY A 278 -28.59 14.71 -0.20
N THR A 279 -27.76 14.29 -1.16
CA THR A 279 -28.25 13.41 -2.25
C THR A 279 -28.42 11.99 -1.70
N ARG A 280 -29.64 11.66 -1.28
CA ARG A 280 -30.00 10.33 -0.73
C ARG A 280 -30.25 9.27 -1.81
N ASN A 281 -30.58 9.71 -3.04
CA ASN A 281 -30.84 8.82 -4.16
C ASN A 281 -29.54 8.51 -4.90
N SER A 282 -29.14 7.23 -4.90
CA SER A 282 -27.89 6.77 -5.52
C SER A 282 -27.89 6.98 -7.04
N ASP A 283 -29.02 6.80 -7.72
CA ASP A 283 -29.12 6.92 -9.18
C ASP A 283 -28.99 8.39 -9.60
N PHE A 284 -29.64 9.31 -8.90
CA PHE A 284 -29.47 10.74 -9.13
C PHE A 284 -28.02 11.20 -8.83
N PHE A 285 -27.41 10.65 -7.80
CA PHE A 285 -26.01 10.91 -7.48
C PHE A 285 -25.08 10.46 -8.62
N LEU A 286 -25.23 9.24 -9.11
CA LEU A 286 -24.45 8.71 -10.24
C LEU A 286 -24.69 9.52 -11.53
N TYR A 287 -25.93 9.91 -11.79
CA TYR A 287 -26.27 10.80 -12.92
C TYR A 287 -25.50 12.13 -12.84
N ARG A 288 -25.47 12.78 -11.69
CA ARG A 288 -24.72 14.03 -11.50
C ARG A 288 -23.23 13.87 -11.70
N ILE A 289 -22.68 12.76 -11.23
CA ILE A 289 -21.27 12.43 -11.47
C ILE A 289 -21.02 12.23 -12.97
N ALA A 290 -21.89 11.48 -13.65
CA ALA A 290 -21.78 11.28 -15.09
C ALA A 290 -21.77 12.62 -15.84
N VAL A 291 -22.69 13.54 -15.53
CA VAL A 291 -22.74 14.86 -16.18
C VAL A 291 -21.50 15.72 -15.91
N HIS A 292 -20.88 15.60 -14.73
CA HIS A 292 -19.79 16.47 -14.33
C HIS A 292 -18.41 15.93 -14.72
N PHE A 293 -18.24 14.60 -14.81
CA PHE A 293 -16.94 13.94 -15.01
C PHE A 293 -16.82 13.12 -16.32
N SER A 294 -17.83 13.14 -17.20
CA SER A 294 -17.81 12.46 -18.52
C SER A 294 -17.09 13.22 -19.61
#